data_2d25a0c09b0f6e36640c8f26a3d996d6
#
_entry.id   2d25a0c09b0f6e36640c8f26a3d996d6
#
_cell.length_a   1.000
_cell.length_b   1.000
_cell.length_c   1.000
_cell.angle_alpha   90.00
_cell.angle_beta   90.00
_cell.angle_gamma   90.00
#
_symmetry.space_group_name_H-M   'P 1'
#
loop_
_entity.id
_entity.type
_entity.pdbx_description
1 polymer ?
#
loop_
_entity_poly.entity_id
_entity_poly.type
_entity_poly.pdbx_seq_one_letter_code
_entity_poly.pdbx_strand_id
1 'polypeptide(L)'
;MHRREFVAVLGGAISAWPLMARGQSSPPTSAVRQDWLDRHKEAVLEPELPIVDPHHHLWIRPGWRYMADDLLADINSGHNVVATVFVQAHSMYRASGPIEMRPIGETEFVNGVAAMFASGVVGKARACAGIVGQADLTLGGRVEPVLTAHLRAGGDRFRGIRHITSWDPDASIRNPDYPAPPGLLKDRTFREGVAKLVQFGLSFDAMVYHPQIDDVADLAGAFPGLKIVLNHAGVPLGINAYRGKRDEVFSTWSASLKALARHDNVYVKIGGLGQRYMGLNLNERAEPPSSTDVAQACRPYVETCIEAFGPARSMFESNFPVDKPSYSYQVFWNACKLMTKDVSRSERADLFAGTATRFYRLSGIG
;
A
#
# COMPACT_ATOMS: atom_id res chain seq x y z
N MET A 1 32.97 -61.55 -38.85
CA MET A 1 31.76 -61.74 -39.70
C MET A 1 30.52 -61.71 -38.89
N HIS A 2 29.58 -60.88 -39.32
CA HIS A 2 28.17 -60.67 -38.90
C HIS A 2 27.82 -59.99 -37.56
N ARG A 3 27.52 -58.69 -37.72
CA ARG A 3 26.63 -57.90 -36.92
C ARG A 3 25.22 -58.51 -36.91
N ARG A 4 24.56 -58.51 -35.79
CA ARG A 4 23.08 -58.54 -35.70
C ARG A 4 22.62 -57.49 -34.71
N GLU A 5 21.86 -56.55 -35.24
CA GLU A 5 21.19 -55.43 -34.54
C GLU A 5 20.07 -55.99 -33.64
N PHE A 6 19.98 -55.44 -32.44
CA PHE A 6 18.79 -55.57 -31.59
C PHE A 6 18.12 -54.19 -31.51
N VAL A 7 17.03 -54.07 -32.24
CA VAL A 7 16.11 -52.93 -32.11
C VAL A 7 15.13 -53.25 -30.97
N ALA A 8 15.22 -52.55 -29.84
CA ALA A 8 14.23 -52.58 -28.78
C ALA A 8 13.20 -51.47 -29.04
N VAL A 9 11.98 -51.86 -29.36
CA VAL A 9 10.81 -51.00 -29.47
C VAL A 9 10.33 -50.68 -28.04
N LEU A 10 10.60 -49.47 -27.56
CA LEU A 10 9.97 -48.92 -26.34
C LEU A 10 8.65 -48.26 -26.76
N GLY A 11 7.55 -48.95 -26.53
CA GLY A 11 6.19 -48.39 -26.58
C GLY A 11 5.96 -47.40 -25.46
N GLY A 12 6.04 -46.11 -25.78
CA GLY A 12 5.68 -45.04 -24.86
C GLY A 12 4.16 -44.92 -24.78
N ALA A 13 3.57 -45.25 -23.62
CA ALA A 13 2.20 -44.89 -23.30
C ALA A 13 2.12 -43.39 -23.09
N ILE A 14 1.56 -42.66 -24.06
CA ILE A 14 1.21 -41.25 -23.90
C ILE A 14 -0.05 -41.19 -23.01
N SER A 15 0.15 -40.89 -21.72
CA SER A 15 -0.95 -40.55 -20.82
C SER A 15 -1.52 -39.20 -21.26
N ALA A 16 -2.64 -39.22 -21.96
CA ALA A 16 -3.43 -38.02 -22.22
C ALA A 16 -4.00 -37.49 -20.88
N TRP A 17 -3.42 -36.45 -20.36
CA TRP A 17 -4.05 -35.67 -19.29
C TRP A 17 -5.28 -34.97 -19.87
N PRO A 18 -6.45 -35.07 -19.23
CA PRO A 18 -7.61 -34.32 -19.67
C PRO A 18 -7.30 -32.85 -19.55
N LEU A 19 -7.35 -32.12 -20.66
CA LEU A 19 -7.48 -30.66 -20.70
C LEU A 19 -8.80 -30.34 -20.01
N MET A 20 -8.73 -30.09 -18.69
CA MET A 20 -9.85 -29.45 -18.01
C MET A 20 -10.08 -28.10 -18.71
N ALA A 21 -11.23 -27.98 -19.37
CA ALA A 21 -11.75 -26.72 -19.83
C ALA A 21 -11.73 -25.75 -18.64
N ARG A 22 -10.78 -24.82 -18.66
CA ARG A 22 -10.82 -23.67 -17.75
C ARG A 22 -12.11 -22.93 -18.07
N GLY A 23 -13.14 -23.16 -17.25
CA GLY A 23 -14.28 -22.28 -17.24
C GLY A 23 -13.74 -20.87 -17.13
N GLN A 24 -14.23 -19.96 -17.97
CA GLN A 24 -13.95 -18.53 -17.86
C GLN A 24 -14.48 -18.09 -16.51
N SER A 25 -13.64 -18.16 -15.46
CA SER A 25 -13.90 -17.46 -14.22
C SER A 25 -13.91 -15.98 -14.58
N SER A 26 -14.99 -15.30 -14.28
CA SER A 26 -15.04 -13.84 -14.36
C SER A 26 -13.74 -13.28 -13.76
N PRO A 27 -13.11 -12.28 -14.39
CA PRO A 27 -11.87 -11.71 -13.87
C PRO A 27 -12.13 -11.31 -12.41
N PRO A 28 -11.16 -11.52 -11.51
CA PRO A 28 -11.32 -11.10 -10.13
C PRO A 28 -11.74 -9.63 -10.11
N THR A 29 -12.68 -9.26 -9.26
CA THR A 29 -13.23 -7.90 -9.12
C THR A 29 -12.16 -6.83 -8.82
N SER A 30 -10.93 -7.25 -8.61
CA SER A 30 -9.74 -6.44 -8.41
C SER A 30 -8.85 -6.26 -9.65
N ALA A 31 -9.20 -6.85 -10.81
CA ALA A 31 -8.40 -6.67 -12.03
C ALA A 31 -8.52 -5.24 -12.57
N VAL A 32 -7.38 -4.65 -12.94
CA VAL A 32 -7.35 -3.35 -13.63
C VAL A 32 -7.92 -3.50 -15.03
N ARG A 33 -8.94 -2.72 -15.35
CA ARG A 33 -9.54 -2.63 -16.68
C ARG A 33 -9.05 -1.34 -17.34
N GLN A 34 -7.88 -1.39 -17.96
CA GLN A 34 -7.25 -0.19 -18.53
C GLN A 34 -8.12 0.42 -19.65
N ASP A 35 -8.76 -0.40 -20.49
CA ASP A 35 -9.71 0.01 -21.52
C ASP A 35 -10.91 0.78 -20.97
N TRP A 36 -11.38 0.41 -19.77
CA TRP A 36 -12.44 1.13 -19.08
C TRP A 36 -11.91 2.45 -18.49
N LEU A 37 -10.77 2.46 -17.80
CA LEU A 37 -10.17 3.69 -17.26
C LEU A 37 -9.90 4.73 -18.35
N ASP A 38 -9.49 4.28 -19.54
CA ASP A 38 -9.14 5.17 -20.68
C ASP A 38 -10.36 5.88 -21.29
N ARG A 39 -11.59 5.48 -20.97
CA ARG A 39 -12.81 6.16 -21.43
C ARG A 39 -13.01 7.52 -20.76
N HIS A 40 -12.43 7.74 -19.57
CA HIS A 40 -12.51 9.02 -18.88
C HIS A 40 -11.16 9.71 -18.87
N LYS A 41 -11.10 10.89 -19.47
CA LYS A 41 -9.94 11.78 -19.47
C LYS A 41 -10.39 13.18 -19.07
N GLU A 42 -9.63 13.80 -18.19
CA GLU A 42 -9.89 15.16 -17.72
C GLU A 42 -8.60 15.98 -17.70
N ALA A 43 -8.70 17.30 -17.63
CA ALA A 43 -7.52 18.13 -17.49
C ALA A 43 -6.88 17.94 -16.11
N VAL A 44 -5.55 17.98 -16.07
CA VAL A 44 -4.80 17.96 -14.79
C VAL A 44 -4.99 19.31 -14.10
N LEU A 45 -5.49 19.26 -12.87
CA LEU A 45 -5.60 20.43 -12.01
C LEU A 45 -4.23 20.77 -11.42
N GLU A 46 -3.84 22.03 -11.39
CA GLU A 46 -2.60 22.52 -10.74
C GLU A 46 -1.40 21.59 -11.02
N PRO A 47 -0.96 21.48 -12.27
CA PRO A 47 0.08 20.53 -12.68
C PRO A 47 1.43 20.79 -12.00
N GLU A 48 1.69 22.00 -11.49
CA GLU A 48 2.95 22.38 -10.85
C GLU A 48 3.02 22.01 -9.34
N LEU A 49 1.89 21.64 -8.72
CA LEU A 49 1.89 21.29 -7.28
C LEU A 49 2.72 20.03 -7.05
N PRO A 50 3.82 20.10 -6.25
CA PRO A 50 4.65 18.93 -5.99
C PRO A 50 3.90 17.86 -5.21
N ILE A 51 4.06 16.60 -5.62
CA ILE A 51 3.45 15.44 -4.98
C ILE A 51 4.54 14.44 -4.59
N VAL A 52 4.52 14.01 -3.35
CA VAL A 52 5.20 12.81 -2.87
C VAL A 52 4.12 11.77 -2.60
N ASP A 53 4.10 10.70 -3.39
CA ASP A 53 3.17 9.58 -3.17
C ASP A 53 3.76 8.58 -2.17
N PRO A 54 3.32 8.56 -0.91
CA PRO A 54 3.94 7.77 0.14
C PRO A 54 3.47 6.31 0.21
N HIS A 55 2.75 5.82 -0.83
CA HIS A 55 2.25 4.46 -0.79
C HIS A 55 1.89 3.92 -2.18
N HIS A 56 2.77 3.12 -2.71
CA HIS A 56 2.49 2.28 -3.89
C HIS A 56 3.17 0.91 -3.72
N HIS A 57 2.83 -0.01 -4.61
CA HIS A 57 3.38 -1.36 -4.66
C HIS A 57 3.92 -1.68 -6.03
N LEU A 58 4.76 -2.72 -6.11
CA LEU A 58 5.24 -3.32 -7.36
C LEU A 58 5.12 -4.83 -7.24
N TRP A 59 4.45 -5.48 -8.20
CA TRP A 59 4.29 -6.93 -8.18
C TRP A 59 4.03 -7.56 -9.55
N ILE A 60 4.25 -8.86 -9.61
CA ILE A 60 3.74 -9.74 -10.65
C ILE A 60 2.89 -10.80 -9.96
N ARG A 61 1.58 -10.75 -10.16
CA ARG A 61 0.59 -11.70 -9.63
C ARG A 61 -0.19 -12.31 -10.80
N PRO A 62 -0.78 -13.50 -10.65
CA PRO A 62 -1.62 -14.07 -11.70
C PRO A 62 -2.71 -13.09 -12.15
N GLY A 63 -2.67 -12.72 -13.45
CA GLY A 63 -3.61 -11.75 -14.03
C GLY A 63 -3.45 -10.29 -13.59
N TRP A 64 -2.42 -9.96 -12.80
CA TRP A 64 -2.22 -8.59 -12.32
C TRP A 64 -0.73 -8.25 -12.18
N ARG A 65 -0.19 -7.61 -13.18
CA ARG A 65 1.16 -7.05 -13.18
C ARG A 65 1.10 -5.55 -12.92
N TYR A 66 2.02 -5.06 -12.09
CA TYR A 66 2.30 -3.63 -11.93
C TYR A 66 3.77 -3.46 -11.52
N MET A 67 4.59 -2.98 -12.45
CA MET A 67 6.04 -2.89 -12.30
C MET A 67 6.52 -1.46 -12.53
N ALA A 68 7.83 -1.25 -12.62
CA ALA A 68 8.44 0.07 -12.72
C ALA A 68 7.97 0.88 -13.94
N ASP A 69 7.70 0.21 -15.06
CA ASP A 69 7.17 0.81 -16.29
C ASP A 69 5.70 1.23 -16.14
N ASP A 70 4.87 0.43 -15.46
CA ASP A 70 3.48 0.78 -15.15
C ASP A 70 3.42 1.96 -14.17
N LEU A 71 4.26 1.95 -13.13
CA LEU A 71 4.38 3.07 -12.19
C LEU A 71 4.86 4.35 -12.91
N LEU A 72 5.83 4.24 -13.81
CA LEU A 72 6.33 5.38 -14.59
C LEU A 72 5.23 6.00 -15.45
N ALA A 73 4.38 5.17 -16.06
CA ALA A 73 3.24 5.66 -16.84
C ALA A 73 2.24 6.43 -15.96
N ASP A 74 1.95 5.94 -14.76
CA ASP A 74 1.07 6.62 -13.81
C ASP A 74 1.69 7.93 -13.29
N ILE A 75 2.97 7.94 -12.91
CA ILE A 75 3.70 9.15 -12.50
C ILE A 75 3.67 10.23 -13.59
N ASN A 76 3.80 9.82 -14.85
CA ASN A 76 3.81 10.72 -16.01
C ASN A 76 2.41 11.10 -16.51
N SER A 77 1.34 10.82 -15.75
CA SER A 77 -0.04 11.16 -16.14
C SER A 77 -0.38 12.66 -16.09
N GLY A 78 0.62 13.50 -15.86
CA GLY A 78 0.52 14.97 -15.98
C GLY A 78 0.63 15.74 -14.66
N HIS A 79 0.62 15.04 -13.51
CA HIS A 79 0.90 15.64 -12.21
C HIS A 79 2.42 15.75 -11.94
N ASN A 80 2.81 16.70 -11.08
CA ASN A 80 4.21 16.88 -10.67
C ASN A 80 4.56 15.92 -9.51
N VAL A 81 4.64 14.62 -9.80
CA VAL A 81 5.09 13.62 -8.82
C VAL A 81 6.61 13.69 -8.73
N VAL A 82 7.11 14.21 -7.61
CA VAL A 82 8.56 14.39 -7.38
C VAL A 82 9.22 13.17 -6.76
N ALA A 83 8.49 12.42 -5.92
CA ALA A 83 9.00 11.18 -5.31
C ALA A 83 7.87 10.23 -4.93
N THR A 84 8.23 8.95 -4.70
CA THR A 84 7.30 7.97 -4.15
C THR A 84 7.96 7.13 -3.05
N VAL A 85 7.12 6.51 -2.19
CA VAL A 85 7.55 5.51 -1.21
C VAL A 85 6.92 4.18 -1.55
N PHE A 86 7.75 3.17 -1.72
CA PHE A 86 7.30 1.79 -1.88
C PHE A 86 6.91 1.20 -0.52
N VAL A 87 5.79 0.50 -0.49
CA VAL A 87 5.35 -0.26 0.68
C VAL A 87 5.25 -1.75 0.31
N GLN A 88 5.73 -2.62 1.16
CA GLN A 88 5.79 -4.07 0.97
C GLN A 88 4.49 -4.65 0.38
N ALA A 89 4.61 -5.69 -0.43
CA ALA A 89 3.50 -6.32 -1.14
C ALA A 89 3.62 -7.86 -1.26
N HIS A 90 4.52 -8.48 -0.49
CA HIS A 90 4.89 -9.90 -0.63
C HIS A 90 5.35 -10.26 -2.06
N SER A 91 6.13 -9.35 -2.67
CA SER A 91 6.62 -9.49 -4.03
C SER A 91 8.13 -9.72 -4.02
N MET A 92 8.62 -10.50 -4.98
CA MET A 92 10.06 -10.71 -5.19
C MET A 92 10.83 -11.20 -3.95
N TYR A 93 10.17 -11.98 -3.10
CA TYR A 93 10.84 -12.62 -1.96
C TYR A 93 11.91 -13.59 -2.43
N ARG A 94 12.99 -13.75 -1.65
CA ARG A 94 14.00 -14.77 -1.94
C ARG A 94 13.37 -16.15 -1.98
N ALA A 95 13.69 -16.94 -3.02
CA ALA A 95 13.13 -18.28 -3.19
C ALA A 95 13.68 -19.29 -2.15
N SER A 96 14.83 -19.02 -1.56
CA SER A 96 15.54 -19.89 -0.63
C SER A 96 16.04 -19.14 0.60
N GLY A 97 16.60 -19.86 1.56
CA GLY A 97 17.10 -19.34 2.84
C GLY A 97 16.02 -19.35 3.92
N PRO A 98 16.37 -18.90 5.15
CA PRO A 98 15.45 -18.82 6.28
C PRO A 98 14.20 -18.02 5.92
N ILE A 99 13.02 -18.50 6.35
CA ILE A 99 11.74 -17.93 5.93
C ILE A 99 11.59 -16.45 6.33
N GLU A 100 12.09 -16.10 7.51
CA GLU A 100 12.08 -14.73 8.04
C GLU A 100 12.99 -13.77 7.26
N MET A 101 13.97 -14.31 6.52
CA MET A 101 14.91 -13.53 5.70
C MET A 101 14.46 -13.36 4.26
N ARG A 102 13.47 -14.10 3.80
CA ARG A 102 12.99 -14.04 2.39
C ARG A 102 12.45 -12.68 1.98
N PRO A 103 11.77 -11.89 2.86
CA PRO A 103 11.30 -10.55 2.53
C PRO A 103 12.42 -9.57 2.12
N ILE A 104 13.68 -9.84 2.46
CA ILE A 104 14.82 -9.01 2.04
C ILE A 104 14.93 -8.90 0.52
N GLY A 105 14.54 -9.97 -0.22
CA GLY A 105 14.51 -9.96 -1.68
C GLY A 105 13.64 -8.85 -2.27
N GLU A 106 12.52 -8.54 -1.65
CA GLU A 106 11.67 -7.42 -2.05
C GLU A 106 12.39 -6.08 -1.88
N THR A 107 13.11 -5.88 -0.77
CA THR A 107 13.92 -4.67 -0.54
C THR A 107 15.07 -4.55 -1.55
N GLU A 108 15.77 -5.65 -1.86
CA GLU A 108 16.82 -5.70 -2.88
C GLU A 108 16.29 -5.28 -4.25
N PHE A 109 15.17 -5.88 -4.66
CA PHE A 109 14.48 -5.56 -5.92
C PHE A 109 14.09 -4.07 -5.99
N VAL A 110 13.40 -3.58 -4.96
CA VAL A 110 12.90 -2.19 -4.93
C VAL A 110 14.05 -1.19 -4.88
N ASN A 111 15.15 -1.51 -4.19
CA ASN A 111 16.33 -0.64 -4.18
C ASN A 111 17.00 -0.56 -5.57
N GLY A 112 16.95 -1.63 -6.36
CA GLY A 112 17.34 -1.61 -7.78
C GLY A 112 16.45 -0.70 -8.63
N VAL A 113 15.11 -0.77 -8.44
CA VAL A 113 14.16 0.14 -9.09
C VAL A 113 14.44 1.59 -8.68
N ALA A 114 14.65 1.85 -7.40
CA ALA A 114 14.99 3.18 -6.90
C ALA A 114 16.28 3.74 -7.53
N ALA A 115 17.29 2.89 -7.72
CA ALA A 115 18.54 3.28 -8.38
C ALA A 115 18.32 3.64 -9.86
N MET A 116 17.44 2.90 -10.56
CA MET A 116 17.06 3.22 -11.94
C MET A 116 16.43 4.61 -12.04
N PHE A 117 15.47 4.96 -11.18
CA PHE A 117 14.88 6.30 -11.16
C PHE A 117 15.87 7.38 -10.71
N ALA A 118 16.74 7.06 -9.76
CA ALA A 118 17.76 8.00 -9.27
C ALA A 118 18.82 8.34 -10.33
N SER A 119 19.00 7.52 -11.36
CA SER A 119 19.91 7.79 -12.48
C SER A 119 19.47 8.96 -13.36
N GLY A 120 18.18 9.34 -13.30
CA GLY A 120 17.58 10.37 -14.15
C GLY A 120 17.28 9.93 -15.59
N VAL A 121 17.64 8.70 -15.98
CA VAL A 121 17.43 8.20 -17.36
C VAL A 121 15.93 8.03 -17.67
N VAL A 122 15.12 7.68 -16.69
CA VAL A 122 13.67 7.42 -16.88
C VAL A 122 12.78 8.62 -16.50
N GLY A 123 13.36 9.75 -16.14
CA GLY A 123 12.61 10.96 -15.77
C GLY A 123 13.15 11.66 -14.52
N LYS A 124 12.44 12.69 -14.06
CA LYS A 124 12.86 13.51 -12.91
C LYS A 124 12.39 12.94 -11.56
N ALA A 125 11.30 12.19 -11.55
CA ALA A 125 10.72 11.64 -10.34
C ALA A 125 11.66 10.65 -9.65
N ARG A 126 11.72 10.70 -8.32
CA ARG A 126 12.49 9.77 -7.47
C ARG A 126 11.57 8.66 -6.97
N ALA A 127 11.16 7.75 -7.84
CA ALA A 127 10.33 6.62 -7.41
C ALA A 127 11.09 5.70 -6.45
N CYS A 128 10.35 5.14 -5.48
CA CYS A 128 10.88 4.33 -4.39
C CYS A 128 12.00 5.05 -3.58
N ALA A 129 11.90 6.38 -3.44
CA ALA A 129 12.85 7.17 -2.65
C ALA A 129 12.86 6.77 -1.16
N GLY A 130 11.75 6.18 -0.68
CA GLY A 130 11.64 5.49 0.59
C GLY A 130 11.13 4.05 0.38
N ILE A 131 11.56 3.14 1.26
CA ILE A 131 11.18 1.72 1.22
C ILE A 131 10.65 1.33 2.59
N VAL A 132 9.43 0.82 2.63
CA VAL A 132 8.81 0.18 3.80
C VAL A 132 8.72 -1.32 3.50
N GLY A 133 9.52 -2.11 4.22
CA GLY A 133 9.62 -3.55 4.02
C GLY A 133 8.69 -4.37 4.92
N GLN A 134 8.81 -5.70 4.84
CA GLN A 134 8.13 -6.67 5.69
C GLN A 134 9.13 -7.32 6.63
N ALA A 135 8.83 -7.33 7.93
CA ALA A 135 9.48 -8.20 8.91
C ALA A 135 8.43 -8.80 9.85
N ASP A 136 8.62 -10.06 10.21
CA ASP A 136 7.74 -10.73 11.16
C ASP A 136 8.05 -10.27 12.59
N LEU A 137 7.27 -9.31 13.09
CA LEU A 137 7.46 -8.76 14.44
C LEU A 137 7.08 -9.75 15.54
N THR A 138 6.39 -10.87 15.21
CA THR A 138 6.12 -11.95 16.18
C THR A 138 7.38 -12.74 16.55
N LEU A 139 8.50 -12.52 15.87
CA LEU A 139 9.81 -13.01 16.29
C LEU A 139 10.33 -12.35 17.58
N GLY A 140 9.67 -11.27 18.04
CA GLY A 140 10.12 -10.51 19.20
C GLY A 140 11.51 -9.95 19.01
N GLY A 141 12.38 -10.07 20.01
CA GLY A 141 13.78 -9.63 19.93
C GLY A 141 14.60 -10.27 18.80
N ARG A 142 14.19 -11.47 18.33
CA ARG A 142 14.88 -12.20 17.23
C ARG A 142 14.63 -11.57 15.84
N VAL A 143 13.84 -10.52 15.71
CA VAL A 143 13.65 -9.78 14.45
C VAL A 143 14.89 -8.92 14.09
N GLU A 144 15.78 -8.66 15.03
CA GLU A 144 16.95 -7.78 14.84
C GLU A 144 17.83 -8.13 13.64
N PRO A 145 18.21 -9.41 13.39
CA PRO A 145 18.96 -9.77 12.19
C PRO A 145 18.22 -9.45 10.88
N VAL A 146 16.88 -9.59 10.87
CA VAL A 146 16.04 -9.28 9.71
C VAL A 146 16.07 -7.78 9.44
N LEU A 147 15.87 -6.95 10.47
CA LEU A 147 15.94 -5.48 10.35
C LEU A 147 17.31 -5.02 9.86
N THR A 148 18.38 -5.60 10.41
CA THR A 148 19.77 -5.33 9.98
C THR A 148 19.97 -5.66 8.49
N ALA A 149 19.41 -6.80 8.03
CA ALA A 149 19.51 -7.20 6.63
C ALA A 149 18.74 -6.26 5.70
N HIS A 150 17.55 -5.80 6.09
CA HIS A 150 16.81 -4.79 5.35
C HIS A 150 17.57 -3.46 5.23
N LEU A 151 18.16 -2.98 6.33
CA LEU A 151 18.96 -1.75 6.32
C LEU A 151 20.18 -1.87 5.40
N ARG A 152 20.84 -3.03 5.35
CA ARG A 152 21.93 -3.28 4.42
C ARG A 152 21.46 -3.32 2.97
N ALA A 153 20.32 -3.97 2.69
CA ALA A 153 19.78 -4.13 1.35
C ALA A 153 19.21 -2.81 0.77
N GLY A 154 18.52 -2.02 1.60
CA GLY A 154 17.86 -0.78 1.19
C GLY A 154 18.72 0.48 1.40
N GLY A 155 19.79 0.40 2.22
CA GLY A 155 20.62 1.55 2.56
C GLY A 155 19.78 2.72 3.10
N ASP A 156 20.15 3.93 2.69
CA ASP A 156 19.47 5.16 3.12
C ASP A 156 18.02 5.29 2.62
N ARG A 157 17.52 4.35 1.80
CA ARG A 157 16.14 4.35 1.37
C ARG A 157 15.24 3.54 2.28
N PHE A 158 15.76 2.62 3.09
CA PHE A 158 14.96 1.82 4.00
C PHE A 158 14.48 2.68 5.18
N ARG A 159 13.15 2.77 5.38
CA ARG A 159 12.55 3.73 6.31
C ARG A 159 11.67 3.10 7.38
N GLY A 160 11.07 1.96 7.13
CA GLY A 160 10.11 1.39 8.06
C GLY A 160 9.72 -0.03 7.74
N ILE A 161 8.83 -0.54 8.58
CA ILE A 161 8.24 -1.87 8.47
C ILE A 161 6.71 -1.73 8.40
N ARG A 162 6.10 -2.52 7.51
CA ARG A 162 4.67 -2.83 7.58
C ARG A 162 4.49 -4.32 7.87
N HIS A 163 3.98 -4.64 9.05
CA HIS A 163 3.41 -5.95 9.37
C HIS A 163 1.89 -5.78 9.38
N ILE A 164 1.19 -6.38 8.42
CA ILE A 164 -0.27 -6.27 8.30
C ILE A 164 -0.90 -6.98 9.48
N THR A 165 -1.71 -6.25 10.25
CA THR A 165 -2.38 -6.76 11.46
C THR A 165 -3.89 -6.70 11.35
N SER A 166 -4.41 -6.40 10.15
CA SER A 166 -5.84 -6.27 9.91
C SER A 166 -6.56 -7.61 10.17
N TRP A 167 -7.56 -7.56 11.03
CA TRP A 167 -8.36 -8.70 11.42
C TRP A 167 -9.83 -8.30 11.59
N ASP A 168 -10.74 -9.21 11.26
CA ASP A 168 -12.17 -9.06 11.47
C ASP A 168 -12.76 -10.43 11.87
N PRO A 169 -13.81 -10.51 12.72
CA PRO A 169 -14.49 -11.76 13.02
C PRO A 169 -15.09 -12.42 11.78
N ASP A 170 -15.54 -11.65 10.80
CA ASP A 170 -15.96 -12.16 9.50
C ASP A 170 -14.74 -12.59 8.66
N ALA A 171 -14.57 -13.92 8.53
CA ALA A 171 -13.45 -14.49 7.79
C ALA A 171 -13.42 -14.07 6.31
N SER A 172 -14.55 -13.71 5.72
CA SER A 172 -14.64 -13.28 4.31
C SER A 172 -14.10 -11.86 4.06
N ILE A 173 -13.91 -11.08 5.13
CA ILE A 173 -13.25 -9.77 5.09
C ILE A 173 -11.73 -9.92 5.17
N ARG A 174 -11.24 -10.95 5.88
CA ARG A 174 -9.80 -11.15 6.09
C ARG A 174 -9.06 -11.36 4.77
N ASN A 175 -7.83 -10.84 4.71
CA ASN A 175 -6.97 -11.09 3.57
C ASN A 175 -6.20 -12.41 3.77
N PRO A 176 -6.43 -13.45 2.96
CA PRO A 176 -5.75 -14.73 3.11
C PRO A 176 -4.23 -14.68 2.89
N ASP A 177 -3.76 -13.69 2.11
CA ASP A 177 -2.31 -13.50 1.85
C ASP A 177 -1.58 -12.92 3.07
N TYR A 178 -2.32 -12.38 4.04
CA TYR A 178 -1.79 -11.71 5.23
C TYR A 178 -2.57 -12.18 6.48
N PRO A 179 -2.47 -13.45 6.86
CA PRO A 179 -3.19 -13.96 8.02
C PRO A 179 -2.66 -13.32 9.32
N ALA A 180 -3.55 -12.66 10.06
CA ALA A 180 -3.26 -12.07 11.35
C ALA A 180 -4.23 -12.65 12.39
N PRO A 181 -3.77 -12.99 13.60
CA PRO A 181 -4.66 -13.38 14.69
C PRO A 181 -5.36 -12.12 15.29
N PRO A 182 -6.49 -12.31 16.00
CA PRO A 182 -7.11 -11.21 16.73
C PRO A 182 -6.16 -10.65 17.79
N GLY A 183 -6.18 -9.34 17.99
CA GLY A 183 -5.42 -8.68 19.06
C GLY A 183 -3.90 -8.67 18.88
N LEU A 184 -3.39 -8.90 17.67
CA LEU A 184 -1.94 -9.00 17.41
C LEU A 184 -1.17 -7.77 17.90
N LEU A 185 -1.72 -6.55 17.77
CA LEU A 185 -1.08 -5.31 18.26
C LEU A 185 -0.91 -5.27 19.79
N LYS A 186 -1.64 -6.12 20.53
CA LYS A 186 -1.53 -6.27 21.99
C LYS A 186 -0.65 -7.45 22.41
N ASP A 187 -0.27 -8.31 21.46
CA ASP A 187 0.58 -9.46 21.75
C ASP A 187 1.94 -9.02 22.28
N ARG A 188 2.39 -9.64 23.37
CA ARG A 188 3.65 -9.28 24.04
C ARG A 188 4.85 -9.45 23.13
N THR A 189 4.92 -10.59 22.45
CA THR A 189 6.09 -10.92 21.59
C THR A 189 6.12 -10.00 20.37
N PHE A 190 4.95 -9.68 19.79
CA PHE A 190 4.84 -8.67 18.73
C PHE A 190 5.37 -7.31 19.19
N ARG A 191 4.99 -6.87 20.41
CA ARG A 191 5.47 -5.59 20.99
C ARG A 191 6.97 -5.59 21.29
N GLU A 192 7.55 -6.73 21.65
CA GLU A 192 9.01 -6.88 21.76
C GLU A 192 9.68 -6.64 20.38
N GLY A 193 9.06 -7.11 19.29
CA GLY A 193 9.49 -6.82 17.92
C GLY A 193 9.33 -5.35 17.54
N VAL A 194 8.21 -4.72 17.93
CA VAL A 194 7.97 -3.28 17.75
C VAL A 194 9.03 -2.42 18.48
N ALA A 195 9.41 -2.82 19.69
CA ALA A 195 10.48 -2.12 20.43
C ALA A 195 11.80 -2.08 19.65
N LYS A 196 12.08 -3.10 18.82
CA LYS A 196 13.25 -3.08 17.92
C LYS A 196 13.15 -2.03 16.85
N LEU A 197 11.95 -1.72 16.33
CA LEU A 197 11.79 -0.63 15.36
C LEU A 197 12.23 0.72 15.95
N VAL A 198 11.90 0.98 17.23
CA VAL A 198 12.37 2.19 17.94
C VAL A 198 13.88 2.23 18.00
N GLN A 199 14.52 1.11 18.39
CA GLN A 199 16.00 1.01 18.51
C GLN A 199 16.68 1.25 17.15
N PHE A 200 16.11 0.78 16.06
CA PHE A 200 16.63 0.94 14.70
C PHE A 200 16.21 2.25 14.01
N GLY A 201 15.42 3.10 14.65
CA GLY A 201 14.93 4.34 14.08
C GLY A 201 14.00 4.14 12.87
N LEU A 202 13.30 3.01 12.82
CA LEU A 202 12.35 2.65 11.76
C LEU A 202 10.93 3.06 12.12
N SER A 203 10.13 3.44 11.11
CA SER A 203 8.70 3.68 11.29
C SER A 203 7.89 2.39 11.25
N PHE A 204 6.66 2.47 11.77
CA PHE A 204 5.66 1.41 11.64
C PHE A 204 4.48 1.89 10.79
N ASP A 205 4.24 1.24 9.65
CA ASP A 205 3.07 1.46 8.81
C ASP A 205 1.95 0.53 9.30
N ALA A 206 0.99 1.08 10.04
CA ALA A 206 -0.11 0.34 10.65
C ALA A 206 -1.23 0.07 9.64
N MET A 207 -1.35 -1.17 9.18
CA MET A 207 -2.45 -1.63 8.34
C MET A 207 -3.44 -2.42 9.17
N VAL A 208 -4.59 -1.81 9.46
CA VAL A 208 -5.69 -2.33 10.29
C VAL A 208 -7.02 -2.06 9.62
N TYR A 209 -8.07 -2.72 10.08
CA TYR A 209 -9.45 -2.29 9.81
C TYR A 209 -9.95 -1.35 10.91
N HIS A 210 -10.95 -0.52 10.62
CA HIS A 210 -11.42 0.52 11.54
C HIS A 210 -11.76 0.05 12.97
N PRO A 211 -12.26 -1.19 13.22
CA PRO A 211 -12.51 -1.63 14.59
C PRO A 211 -11.24 -1.81 15.44
N GLN A 212 -10.05 -1.80 14.80
CA GLN A 212 -8.76 -1.98 15.46
C GLN A 212 -7.99 -0.66 15.67
N ILE A 213 -8.56 0.50 15.34
CA ILE A 213 -7.88 1.79 15.48
C ILE A 213 -7.50 2.06 16.95
N ASP A 214 -8.33 1.65 17.90
CA ASP A 214 -8.04 1.77 19.32
C ASP A 214 -6.83 0.92 19.76
N ASP A 215 -6.58 -0.21 19.10
CA ASP A 215 -5.38 -1.04 19.33
C ASP A 215 -4.11 -0.32 18.84
N VAL A 216 -4.23 0.48 17.76
CA VAL A 216 -3.13 1.34 17.28
C VAL A 216 -2.87 2.48 18.27
N ALA A 217 -3.92 3.06 18.87
CA ALA A 217 -3.79 4.11 19.90
C ALA A 217 -3.08 3.56 21.15
N ASP A 218 -3.44 2.36 21.60
CA ASP A 218 -2.78 1.69 22.71
C ASP A 218 -1.29 1.39 22.40
N LEU A 219 -0.99 0.95 21.18
CA LEU A 219 0.39 0.76 20.73
C LEU A 219 1.17 2.08 20.71
N ALA A 220 0.57 3.16 20.21
CA ALA A 220 1.18 4.47 20.13
C ALA A 220 1.51 5.04 21.53
N GLY A 221 0.61 4.83 22.50
CA GLY A 221 0.84 5.20 23.90
C GLY A 221 1.95 4.38 24.56
N ALA A 222 2.04 3.08 24.24
CA ALA A 222 3.09 2.21 24.76
C ALA A 222 4.49 2.53 24.17
N PHE A 223 4.56 3.09 22.96
CA PHE A 223 5.81 3.38 22.25
C PHE A 223 5.86 4.83 21.75
N PRO A 224 5.94 5.84 22.62
CA PRO A 224 5.90 7.26 22.22
C PRO A 224 7.09 7.67 21.32
N GLY A 225 8.20 6.93 21.36
CA GLY A 225 9.35 7.14 20.48
C GLY A 225 9.22 6.51 19.08
N LEU A 226 8.17 5.72 18.81
CA LEU A 226 7.92 5.11 17.52
C LEU A 226 7.10 6.06 16.63
N LYS A 227 7.56 6.35 15.44
CA LYS A 227 6.74 6.99 14.42
C LYS A 227 5.80 5.95 13.79
N ILE A 228 4.49 6.14 13.94
CA ILE A 228 3.45 5.28 13.39
C ILE A 228 2.70 6.06 12.32
N VAL A 229 2.38 5.42 11.18
CA VAL A 229 1.43 5.99 10.21
C VAL A 229 0.28 5.00 9.98
N LEU A 230 -0.94 5.47 10.22
CA LEU A 230 -2.16 4.72 9.94
C LEU A 230 -2.38 4.67 8.43
N ASN A 231 -2.33 3.49 7.82
CA ASN A 231 -2.56 3.32 6.38
C ASN A 231 -4.05 3.44 6.04
N HIS A 232 -4.36 4.02 4.89
CA HIS A 232 -5.69 4.02 4.26
C HIS A 232 -6.80 4.55 5.19
N ALA A 233 -6.50 5.61 5.93
CA ALA A 233 -7.43 6.17 6.92
C ALA A 233 -7.99 5.12 7.91
N GLY A 234 -7.27 4.00 8.15
CA GLY A 234 -7.72 2.91 9.02
C GLY A 234 -8.84 2.06 8.43
N VAL A 235 -9.01 2.08 7.12
CA VAL A 235 -9.94 1.23 6.34
C VAL A 235 -11.35 1.15 6.96
N PRO A 236 -12.18 2.21 6.87
CA PRO A 236 -13.60 2.13 7.24
C PRO A 236 -14.32 1.08 6.36
N LEU A 237 -14.71 -0.04 6.96
CA LEU A 237 -15.30 -1.17 6.24
C LEU A 237 -16.72 -0.84 5.75
N GLY A 238 -17.01 -1.17 4.47
CA GLY A 238 -18.33 -0.99 3.87
C GLY A 238 -18.89 -2.24 3.19
N ILE A 239 -18.27 -3.41 3.41
CA ILE A 239 -18.65 -4.68 2.80
C ILE A 239 -19.19 -5.67 3.83
N ASN A 240 -19.84 -6.74 3.37
CA ASN A 240 -20.30 -7.88 4.15
C ASN A 240 -21.12 -7.44 5.38
N ALA A 241 -20.68 -7.72 6.60
CA ALA A 241 -21.35 -7.36 7.85
C ALA A 241 -21.55 -5.84 8.05
N TYR A 242 -20.79 -5.01 7.32
CA TYR A 242 -20.83 -3.55 7.37
C TYR A 242 -21.62 -2.93 6.21
N ARG A 243 -22.12 -3.75 5.27
CA ARG A 243 -22.93 -3.27 4.14
C ARG A 243 -24.21 -2.61 4.63
N GLY A 244 -24.49 -1.40 4.12
CA GLY A 244 -25.68 -0.62 4.51
C GLY A 244 -25.56 0.10 5.86
N LYS A 245 -24.42 -0.02 6.58
CA LYS A 245 -24.19 0.60 7.90
C LYS A 245 -23.20 1.75 7.82
N ARG A 246 -23.15 2.47 6.70
CA ARG A 246 -22.10 3.50 6.47
C ARG A 246 -22.07 4.56 7.56
N ASP A 247 -23.22 5.04 8.02
CA ASP A 247 -23.29 6.11 9.05
C ASP A 247 -22.81 5.61 10.41
N GLU A 248 -23.17 4.37 10.79
CA GLU A 248 -22.68 3.72 12.02
C GLU A 248 -21.16 3.52 11.98
N VAL A 249 -20.65 2.98 10.86
CA VAL A 249 -19.22 2.78 10.63
C VAL A 249 -18.48 4.12 10.67
N PHE A 250 -19.00 5.15 9.98
CA PHE A 250 -18.40 6.47 9.95
C PHE A 250 -18.34 7.10 11.35
N SER A 251 -19.41 6.99 12.13
CA SER A 251 -19.47 7.50 13.51
C SER A 251 -18.43 6.82 14.38
N THR A 252 -18.37 5.49 14.38
CA THR A 252 -17.41 4.73 15.18
C THR A 252 -15.97 5.01 14.74
N TRP A 253 -15.72 4.94 13.43
CA TRP A 253 -14.42 5.22 12.84
C TRP A 253 -13.91 6.61 13.18
N SER A 254 -14.73 7.64 13.02
CA SER A 254 -14.32 9.03 13.28
C SER A 254 -14.02 9.27 14.75
N ALA A 255 -14.75 8.63 15.68
CA ALA A 255 -14.48 8.72 17.10
C ALA A 255 -13.13 8.10 17.47
N SER A 256 -12.84 6.85 16.99
CA SER A 256 -11.57 6.17 17.22
C SER A 256 -10.40 6.91 16.54
N LEU A 257 -10.63 7.47 15.34
CA LEU A 257 -9.62 8.25 14.61
C LEU A 257 -9.22 9.52 15.39
N LYS A 258 -10.20 10.26 15.93
CA LYS A 258 -9.98 11.44 16.77
C LYS A 258 -9.26 11.10 18.08
N ALA A 259 -9.54 9.93 18.66
CA ALA A 259 -8.82 9.46 19.84
C ALA A 259 -7.37 9.13 19.50
N LEU A 260 -7.12 8.42 18.39
CA LEU A 260 -5.78 8.10 17.91
C LEU A 260 -4.95 9.36 17.61
N ALA A 261 -5.56 10.39 17.04
CA ALA A 261 -4.89 11.64 16.68
C ALA A 261 -4.32 12.43 17.88
N ARG A 262 -4.70 12.09 19.13
CA ARG A 262 -4.12 12.67 20.35
C ARG A 262 -2.69 12.22 20.61
N HIS A 263 -2.22 11.17 19.92
CA HIS A 263 -0.84 10.71 20.00
C HIS A 263 0.02 11.43 18.97
N ASP A 264 0.97 12.27 19.41
CA ASP A 264 1.81 13.11 18.53
C ASP A 264 2.74 12.30 17.62
N ASN A 265 3.04 11.06 18.00
CA ASN A 265 3.85 10.13 17.22
C ASN A 265 3.06 9.41 16.09
N VAL A 266 1.75 9.69 15.93
CA VAL A 266 0.90 9.08 14.92
C VAL A 266 0.58 10.06 13.80
N TYR A 267 0.67 9.53 12.58
CA TYR A 267 0.36 10.18 11.30
C TYR A 267 -0.74 9.38 10.57
N VAL A 268 -1.35 9.98 9.57
CA VAL A 268 -2.36 9.29 8.75
C VAL A 268 -2.06 9.42 7.26
N LYS A 269 -2.18 8.32 6.53
CA LYS A 269 -2.23 8.28 5.08
C LYS A 269 -3.67 8.35 4.62
N ILE A 270 -3.98 9.35 3.81
CA ILE A 270 -5.31 9.63 3.29
C ILE A 270 -5.38 9.13 1.85
N GLY A 271 -5.79 7.90 1.68
CA GLY A 271 -5.93 7.19 0.43
C GLY A 271 -6.42 5.77 0.67
N GLY A 272 -6.23 4.87 -0.28
CA GLY A 272 -6.77 3.52 -0.17
C GLY A 272 -8.30 3.49 -0.11
N LEU A 273 -8.96 4.60 -0.46
CA LEU A 273 -10.42 4.72 -0.37
C LEU A 273 -11.14 4.09 -1.57
N GLY A 274 -10.40 3.80 -2.65
CA GLY A 274 -10.90 3.08 -3.83
C GLY A 274 -10.88 1.55 -3.68
N GLN A 275 -10.25 1.02 -2.64
CA GLN A 275 -10.15 -0.41 -2.42
C GLN A 275 -11.50 -1.04 -2.08
N ARG A 276 -11.67 -2.34 -2.39
CA ARG A 276 -12.93 -3.07 -2.22
C ARG A 276 -13.52 -3.00 -0.80
N TYR A 277 -12.67 -2.93 0.21
CA TYR A 277 -13.08 -2.95 1.62
C TYR A 277 -13.95 -1.75 2.02
N MET A 278 -13.77 -0.62 1.35
CA MET A 278 -14.56 0.60 1.57
C MET A 278 -16.01 0.49 1.09
N GLY A 279 -16.30 -0.45 0.17
CA GLY A 279 -17.64 -0.64 -0.39
C GLY A 279 -18.18 0.58 -1.14
N LEU A 280 -17.29 1.44 -1.70
CA LEU A 280 -17.67 2.57 -2.54
C LEU A 280 -18.09 2.13 -3.96
N ASN A 281 -17.67 0.93 -4.37
CA ASN A 281 -18.02 0.27 -5.62
C ASN A 281 -17.79 1.14 -6.87
N LEU A 282 -16.77 2.02 -6.83
CA LEU A 282 -16.45 2.91 -7.95
C LEU A 282 -16.06 2.13 -9.21
N ASN A 283 -15.46 0.96 -9.04
CA ASN A 283 -15.10 0.03 -10.11
C ASN A 283 -16.29 -0.72 -10.73
N GLU A 284 -17.49 -0.66 -10.14
CA GLU A 284 -18.69 -1.32 -10.65
C GLU A 284 -19.54 -0.40 -11.55
N ARG A 285 -19.13 0.87 -11.70
CA ARG A 285 -19.84 1.84 -12.54
C ARG A 285 -19.71 1.47 -14.03
N ALA A 286 -20.68 1.84 -14.83
CA ALA A 286 -20.65 1.67 -16.27
C ALA A 286 -19.52 2.47 -16.91
N GLU A 287 -19.33 3.72 -16.45
CA GLU A 287 -18.23 4.60 -16.86
C GLU A 287 -17.30 4.88 -15.68
N PRO A 288 -15.99 5.11 -15.93
CA PRO A 288 -15.05 5.48 -14.89
C PRO A 288 -15.49 6.74 -14.16
N PRO A 289 -15.26 6.84 -12.85
CA PRO A 289 -15.60 8.06 -12.12
C PRO A 289 -14.71 9.22 -12.55
N SER A 290 -15.27 10.43 -12.57
CA SER A 290 -14.52 11.67 -12.63
C SER A 290 -13.86 11.99 -11.29
N SER A 291 -12.92 12.94 -11.28
CA SER A 291 -12.34 13.45 -10.03
C SER A 291 -13.40 14.09 -9.12
N THR A 292 -14.46 14.64 -9.67
CA THR A 292 -15.60 15.16 -8.89
C THR A 292 -16.37 14.03 -8.21
N ASP A 293 -16.62 12.91 -8.92
CA ASP A 293 -17.28 11.74 -8.33
C ASP A 293 -16.44 11.15 -7.18
N VAL A 294 -15.12 10.99 -7.39
CA VAL A 294 -14.20 10.48 -6.36
C VAL A 294 -14.15 11.44 -5.18
N ALA A 295 -14.01 12.75 -5.43
CA ALA A 295 -14.00 13.76 -4.39
C ALA A 295 -15.29 13.75 -3.57
N GLN A 296 -16.46 13.64 -4.21
CA GLN A 296 -17.75 13.57 -3.51
C GLN A 296 -17.83 12.33 -2.61
N ALA A 297 -17.40 11.17 -3.09
CA ALA A 297 -17.46 9.92 -2.35
C ALA A 297 -16.48 9.88 -1.16
N CYS A 298 -15.29 10.49 -1.31
CA CYS A 298 -14.20 10.39 -0.33
C CYS A 298 -14.14 11.58 0.64
N ARG A 299 -14.74 12.73 0.31
CA ARG A 299 -14.65 13.98 1.06
C ARG A 299 -14.89 13.83 2.57
N PRO A 300 -15.93 13.17 3.07
CA PRO A 300 -16.16 13.07 4.51
C PRO A 300 -14.99 12.41 5.26
N TYR A 301 -14.38 11.40 4.65
CA TYR A 301 -13.23 10.69 5.24
C TYR A 301 -11.96 11.55 5.21
N VAL A 302 -11.73 12.25 4.11
CA VAL A 302 -10.56 13.13 3.91
C VAL A 302 -10.60 14.29 4.91
N GLU A 303 -11.74 15.00 4.98
CA GLU A 303 -11.93 16.14 5.89
C GLU A 303 -11.77 15.71 7.34
N THR A 304 -12.38 14.59 7.75
CA THR A 304 -12.24 14.07 9.13
C THR A 304 -10.78 13.74 9.48
N CYS A 305 -10.01 13.16 8.55
CA CYS A 305 -8.59 12.90 8.78
C CYS A 305 -7.78 14.19 8.96
N ILE A 306 -8.00 15.17 8.08
CA ILE A 306 -7.29 16.46 8.12
C ILE A 306 -7.67 17.25 9.39
N GLU A 307 -8.96 17.26 9.78
CA GLU A 307 -9.41 17.88 11.01
C GLU A 307 -8.80 17.23 12.26
N ALA A 308 -8.70 15.90 12.28
CA ALA A 308 -8.20 15.17 13.44
C ALA A 308 -6.69 15.31 13.62
N PHE A 309 -5.90 15.12 12.56
CA PHE A 309 -4.43 15.06 12.62
C PHE A 309 -3.74 16.38 12.26
N GLY A 310 -4.44 17.29 11.61
CA GLY A 310 -3.85 18.45 10.95
C GLY A 310 -3.00 18.11 9.73
N PRO A 311 -2.72 19.10 8.84
CA PRO A 311 -1.95 18.88 7.62
C PRO A 311 -0.55 18.35 7.87
N ALA A 312 0.11 18.79 8.95
CA ALA A 312 1.48 18.39 9.30
C ALA A 312 1.64 16.92 9.71
N ARG A 313 0.53 16.21 9.98
CA ARG A 313 0.51 14.77 10.29
C ARG A 313 -0.40 13.97 9.35
N SER A 314 -0.86 14.57 8.26
CA SER A 314 -1.68 13.96 7.21
C SER A 314 -0.93 13.96 5.89
N MET A 315 -1.02 12.89 5.11
CA MET A 315 -0.42 12.79 3.79
C MET A 315 -1.34 12.02 2.85
N PHE A 316 -1.57 12.54 1.63
CA PHE A 316 -2.28 11.81 0.60
C PHE A 316 -1.42 10.65 0.06
N GLU A 317 -2.05 9.52 -0.28
CA GLU A 317 -1.40 8.35 -0.85
C GLU A 317 -2.24 7.75 -1.98
N SER A 318 -1.65 7.23 -3.04
CA SER A 318 -2.39 6.62 -4.15
C SER A 318 -2.86 5.20 -3.84
N ASN A 319 -2.09 4.44 -3.08
CA ASN A 319 -2.26 3.00 -2.87
C ASN A 319 -2.27 2.20 -4.19
N PHE A 320 -1.56 2.68 -5.22
CA PHE A 320 -1.52 1.99 -6.51
C PHE A 320 -0.59 0.76 -6.48
N PRO A 321 -0.97 -0.32 -7.18
CA PRO A 321 -2.14 -0.48 -8.05
C PRO A 321 -3.43 -0.96 -7.35
N VAL A 322 -3.49 -1.06 -6.02
CA VAL A 322 -4.68 -1.60 -5.30
C VAL A 322 -5.94 -0.80 -5.61
N ASP A 323 -5.84 0.53 -5.68
CA ASP A 323 -6.96 1.42 -5.98
C ASP A 323 -7.17 1.66 -7.49
N LYS A 324 -6.22 1.28 -8.34
CA LYS A 324 -6.29 1.48 -9.81
C LYS A 324 -7.53 0.85 -10.47
N PRO A 325 -8.11 -0.28 -9.99
CA PRO A 325 -9.38 -0.76 -10.52
C PRO A 325 -10.54 0.23 -10.39
N SER A 326 -10.47 1.18 -9.46
CA SER A 326 -11.54 2.13 -9.14
C SER A 326 -11.42 3.47 -9.87
N TYR A 327 -10.20 3.93 -10.16
CA TYR A 327 -9.94 5.19 -10.85
C TYR A 327 -8.49 5.27 -11.37
N SER A 328 -8.24 6.17 -12.33
CA SER A 328 -6.89 6.43 -12.80
C SER A 328 -6.09 7.27 -11.79
N TYR A 329 -4.76 7.22 -11.90
CA TYR A 329 -3.85 8.00 -11.06
C TYR A 329 -4.11 9.51 -11.21
N GLN A 330 -4.37 9.96 -12.43
CA GLN A 330 -4.72 11.34 -12.74
C GLN A 330 -5.99 11.79 -12.01
N VAL A 331 -7.06 10.98 -12.09
CA VAL A 331 -8.36 11.25 -11.44
C VAL A 331 -8.20 11.33 -9.92
N PHE A 332 -7.43 10.41 -9.32
CA PHE A 332 -7.20 10.42 -7.88
C PHE A 332 -6.55 11.73 -7.40
N TRP A 333 -5.45 12.15 -8.03
CA TRP A 333 -4.77 13.38 -7.61
C TRP A 333 -5.58 14.64 -7.90
N ASN A 334 -6.35 14.67 -8.97
CA ASN A 334 -7.33 15.73 -9.19
C ASN A 334 -8.38 15.77 -8.09
N ALA A 335 -8.92 14.62 -7.66
CA ALA A 335 -9.88 14.55 -6.57
C ALA A 335 -9.31 15.09 -5.25
N CYS A 336 -8.06 14.75 -4.93
CA CYS A 336 -7.36 15.30 -3.75
C CYS A 336 -7.27 16.84 -3.83
N LYS A 337 -6.94 17.38 -5.01
CA LYS A 337 -6.87 18.82 -5.25
C LYS A 337 -8.23 19.50 -5.11
N LEU A 338 -9.30 18.89 -5.62
CA LEU A 338 -10.68 19.39 -5.46
C LEU A 338 -11.14 19.39 -4.00
N MET A 339 -10.77 18.37 -3.21
CA MET A 339 -11.15 18.28 -1.80
C MET A 339 -10.42 19.32 -0.92
N THR A 340 -9.28 19.81 -1.37
CA THR A 340 -8.42 20.74 -0.61
C THR A 340 -8.32 22.13 -1.25
N LYS A 341 -9.21 22.50 -2.15
CA LYS A 341 -9.15 23.81 -2.87
C LYS A 341 -9.22 25.02 -1.93
N ASP A 342 -9.93 24.87 -0.79
CA ASP A 342 -10.14 25.92 0.19
C ASP A 342 -9.14 25.87 1.36
N VAL A 343 -8.19 24.92 1.31
CA VAL A 343 -7.10 24.77 2.29
C VAL A 343 -5.94 25.70 1.90
N SER A 344 -5.24 26.28 2.88
CA SER A 344 -4.13 27.21 2.61
C SER A 344 -3.01 26.56 1.79
N ARG A 345 -2.24 27.37 1.06
CA ARG A 345 -1.13 26.90 0.22
C ARG A 345 -0.08 26.13 1.03
N SER A 346 0.23 26.56 2.24
CA SER A 346 1.21 25.88 3.11
C SER A 346 0.71 24.54 3.62
N GLU A 347 -0.55 24.46 4.03
CA GLU A 347 -1.17 23.21 4.46
C GLU A 347 -1.28 22.21 3.32
N ARG A 348 -1.63 22.67 2.11
CA ARG A 348 -1.63 21.81 0.92
C ARG A 348 -0.23 21.31 0.58
N ALA A 349 0.81 22.15 0.72
CA ALA A 349 2.18 21.69 0.52
C ALA A 349 2.55 20.56 1.49
N ASP A 350 2.07 20.60 2.72
CA ASP A 350 2.23 19.50 3.68
C ASP A 350 1.46 18.25 3.28
N LEU A 351 0.18 18.38 2.95
CA LEU A 351 -0.70 17.24 2.58
C LEU A 351 -0.19 16.49 1.35
N PHE A 352 0.33 17.20 0.34
CA PHE A 352 0.76 16.62 -0.93
C PHE A 352 2.22 16.17 -0.96
N ALA A 353 3.10 16.75 -0.13
CA ALA A 353 4.52 16.41 -0.18
C ALA A 353 5.24 16.52 1.17
N GLY A 354 5.08 17.61 1.91
CA GLY A 354 5.92 17.96 3.05
C GLY A 354 5.85 16.92 4.17
N THR A 355 4.66 16.49 4.54
CA THR A 355 4.45 15.53 5.63
C THR A 355 5.09 14.17 5.30
N ALA A 356 4.87 13.65 4.08
CA ALA A 356 5.49 12.41 3.64
C ALA A 356 7.02 12.51 3.61
N THR A 357 7.55 13.63 3.12
CA THR A 357 8.99 13.92 3.07
C THR A 357 9.62 13.88 4.47
N ARG A 358 9.00 14.55 5.44
CA ARG A 358 9.49 14.57 6.83
C ARG A 358 9.35 13.24 7.53
N PHE A 359 8.19 12.57 7.35
CA PHE A 359 7.93 11.28 8.00
C PHE A 359 8.92 10.21 7.56
N TYR A 360 9.11 10.04 6.25
CA TYR A 360 10.01 9.05 5.67
C TYR A 360 11.45 9.56 5.50
N ARG A 361 11.77 10.79 5.94
CA ARG A 361 13.12 11.39 5.86
C ARG A 361 13.69 11.29 4.44
N LEU A 362 12.87 11.66 3.44
CA LEU A 362 13.28 11.61 2.05
C LEU A 362 14.27 12.74 1.75
N SER A 363 15.37 12.42 1.07
CA SER A 363 16.41 13.36 0.70
C SER A 363 16.56 13.46 -0.83
N GLY A 364 17.06 14.61 -1.32
CA GLY A 364 17.31 14.82 -2.74
C GLY A 364 16.03 14.86 -3.60
N ILE A 365 14.91 15.26 -3.01
CA ILE A 365 13.66 15.59 -3.68
C ILE A 365 13.46 17.09 -3.58
N GLY A 366 13.52 17.79 -4.71
CA GLY A 366 13.44 19.25 -4.80
C GLY A 366 13.49 19.67 -6.23
#